data_9b9c8c3e6005ab03d8bbcf774a2abef2
#
_entry.id   9b9c8c3e6005ab03d8bbcf774a2abef2
#
_cell.length_a   1.000
_cell.length_b   1.000
_cell.length_c   1.000
_cell.angle_alpha   90.00
_cell.angle_beta   90.00
_cell.angle_gamma   90.00
#
_symmetry.space_group_name_H-M   'P 1'
#
loop_
_entity.id
_entity.type
_entity.pdbx_description
1 polymer ?
#
loop_
_entity_poly.entity_id
_entity_poly.type
_entity_poly.pdbx_seq_one_letter_code
_entity_poly.pdbx_strand_id
1 'polypeptide(L)'
;FESAEFLHRWVTAMHDNTAIVVPDMEEVREQFPGEYAVYQRLMAKSVLAVPVKPRPMGFLVIRNPQRYLTRSSMLQLLAFVVLACVNEQKLMQSMKMSFSPENIENDADIIINLFGDLEIYTSSGVLREGDLKSPKCCRLLAYMLLNKKVTIPAMEIAEAIWPEEAAESDNPGKNLRALVFRLRQAFALVSPHQLIETTTNGYRFNPDLHIMTDLQLFDKYWNMAQQTGSTSTRVEILKQAVDLYKGKVLASAESEHWIMLTASHYDLRYTGVVNELLKTLEDAKDYQNLHKYAAQSLAVAPGNVKAHYWLIVAMFNLGADEMADTQLEAAKRALTDEEYYELVEALKKAKITEPSNLFRNEKLSI
;
A
#
# COMPACT_ATOMS: atom_id res chain seq x y z
N PHE A 1 12.16 -1.30 35.12
CA PHE A 1 10.82 -1.85 35.46
C PHE A 1 11.05 -3.06 36.35
N GLU A 2 10.98 -2.87 37.64
CA GLU A 2 11.47 -3.84 38.65
C GLU A 2 10.39 -4.66 39.34
N SER A 3 9.15 -4.76 38.88
CA SER A 3 8.26 -5.74 39.47
C SER A 3 7.22 -6.30 38.48
N ALA A 4 7.29 -7.61 38.29
CA ALA A 4 6.28 -8.39 37.58
C ALA A 4 4.88 -8.29 38.21
N GLU A 5 4.77 -7.97 39.51
CA GLU A 5 3.51 -7.81 40.22
C GLU A 5 2.70 -6.58 39.76
N PHE A 6 3.37 -5.48 39.39
CA PHE A 6 2.71 -4.30 38.86
C PHE A 6 1.95 -4.59 37.54
N LEU A 7 2.50 -5.48 36.71
CA LEU A 7 1.97 -5.74 35.37
C LEU A 7 0.82 -6.77 35.38
N HIS A 8 0.63 -7.54 36.43
CA HIS A 8 -0.33 -8.66 36.39
C HIS A 8 -1.76 -8.21 36.05
N ARG A 9 -2.29 -7.20 36.74
CA ARG A 9 -3.63 -6.66 36.49
C ARG A 9 -3.75 -6.07 35.06
N TRP A 10 -2.70 -5.39 34.62
CA TRP A 10 -2.66 -4.78 33.28
C TRP A 10 -2.55 -5.84 32.18
N VAL A 11 -1.77 -6.90 32.41
CA VAL A 11 -1.69 -8.04 31.49
C VAL A 11 -3.04 -8.77 31.39
N THR A 12 -3.72 -8.99 32.52
CA THR A 12 -5.05 -9.58 32.54
C THR A 12 -6.05 -8.71 31.80
N ALA A 13 -6.07 -7.41 32.08
CA ALA A 13 -6.95 -6.47 31.38
C ALA A 13 -6.65 -6.40 29.87
N MET A 14 -5.39 -6.52 29.46
CA MET A 14 -4.99 -6.64 28.07
C MET A 14 -5.52 -7.94 27.45
N HIS A 15 -5.39 -9.07 28.14
CA HIS A 15 -5.87 -10.37 27.67
C HIS A 15 -7.39 -10.36 27.50
N ASP A 16 -8.11 -9.94 28.52
CA ASP A 16 -9.58 -9.97 28.59
C ASP A 16 -10.25 -8.80 27.88
N ASN A 17 -9.47 -7.88 27.32
CA ASN A 17 -9.94 -6.67 26.64
C ASN A 17 -10.84 -5.80 27.52
N THR A 18 -10.51 -5.72 28.81
CA THR A 18 -11.27 -4.95 29.81
C THR A 18 -10.59 -3.62 30.13
N ALA A 19 -11.41 -2.60 30.45
CA ALA A 19 -10.89 -1.32 30.90
C ALA A 19 -10.42 -1.39 32.35
N ILE A 20 -9.35 -0.68 32.66
CA ILE A 20 -8.89 -0.43 34.03
C ILE A 20 -9.45 0.93 34.47
N VAL A 21 -10.26 0.92 35.51
CA VAL A 21 -10.84 2.12 36.10
C VAL A 21 -10.37 2.19 37.56
N VAL A 22 -9.67 3.26 37.90
CA VAL A 22 -9.21 3.58 39.24
C VAL A 22 -9.75 4.96 39.61
N PRO A 23 -10.89 5.03 40.32
CA PRO A 23 -11.51 6.30 40.68
C PRO A 23 -10.66 7.09 41.66
N ASP A 24 -10.03 6.40 42.61
CA ASP A 24 -9.09 6.96 43.55
C ASP A 24 -7.89 6.02 43.68
N MET A 25 -6.67 6.54 43.54
CA MET A 25 -5.45 5.76 43.67
C MET A 25 -5.26 5.15 45.06
N GLU A 26 -5.83 5.74 46.12
CA GLU A 26 -5.74 5.20 47.48
C GLU A 26 -6.44 3.83 47.62
N GLU A 27 -7.46 3.54 46.80
CA GLU A 27 -8.14 2.24 46.78
C GLU A 27 -7.24 1.09 46.33
N VAL A 28 -6.20 1.36 45.53
CA VAL A 28 -5.27 0.32 45.05
C VAL A 28 -4.03 0.16 45.93
N ARG A 29 -3.87 1.00 46.94
CA ARG A 29 -2.67 1.06 47.81
C ARG A 29 -2.35 -0.26 48.47
N GLU A 30 -3.37 -0.91 49.04
CA GLU A 30 -3.19 -2.16 49.78
C GLU A 30 -3.13 -3.38 48.87
N GLN A 31 -3.95 -3.40 47.80
CA GLN A 31 -4.05 -4.55 46.93
C GLN A 31 -2.96 -4.59 45.84
N PHE A 32 -2.49 -3.42 45.40
CA PHE A 32 -1.52 -3.28 44.32
C PHE A 32 -0.46 -2.21 44.62
N PRO A 33 0.41 -2.42 45.64
CA PRO A 33 1.37 -1.41 46.10
C PRO A 33 2.37 -0.98 45.02
N GLY A 34 2.74 -1.86 44.09
CA GLY A 34 3.58 -1.53 42.94
C GLY A 34 2.91 -0.58 41.95
N GLU A 35 1.61 -0.78 41.69
CA GLU A 35 0.79 0.09 40.84
C GLU A 35 0.59 1.46 41.50
N TYR A 36 0.34 1.49 42.80
CA TYR A 36 0.22 2.71 43.58
C TYR A 36 1.50 3.56 43.52
N ALA A 37 2.67 2.97 43.67
CA ALA A 37 3.96 3.67 43.57
C ALA A 37 4.16 4.33 42.16
N VAL A 38 3.68 3.70 41.12
CA VAL A 38 3.72 4.29 39.75
C VAL A 38 2.75 5.46 39.65
N TYR A 39 1.53 5.32 40.16
CA TYR A 39 0.55 6.41 40.17
C TYR A 39 1.04 7.63 40.95
N GLN A 40 1.71 7.42 42.09
CA GLN A 40 2.36 8.50 42.84
C GLN A 40 3.41 9.23 42.00
N ARG A 41 4.31 8.49 41.34
CA ARG A 41 5.34 9.06 40.45
C ARG A 41 4.73 9.87 39.30
N LEU A 42 3.61 9.41 38.76
CA LEU A 42 2.88 10.07 37.68
C LEU A 42 1.96 11.17 38.19
N MET A 43 1.89 11.44 39.48
CA MET A 43 0.92 12.37 40.09
C MET A 43 -0.53 12.07 39.65
N ALA A 44 -0.87 10.79 39.53
CA ALA A 44 -2.18 10.34 39.11
C ALA A 44 -3.05 10.13 40.36
N LYS A 45 -4.17 10.85 40.47
CA LYS A 45 -5.18 10.65 41.53
C LYS A 45 -6.24 9.65 41.10
N SER A 46 -6.53 9.61 39.81
CA SER A 46 -7.45 8.67 39.18
C SER A 46 -6.95 8.28 37.80
N VAL A 47 -7.31 7.09 37.33
CA VAL A 47 -6.86 6.53 36.06
C VAL A 47 -8.02 5.84 35.35
N LEU A 48 -8.14 6.10 34.08
CA LEU A 48 -8.94 5.31 33.14
C LEU A 48 -8.04 4.82 32.03
N ALA A 49 -7.93 3.50 31.84
CA ALA A 49 -7.12 2.90 30.81
C ALA A 49 -7.93 1.89 30.00
N VAL A 50 -7.74 1.87 28.70
CA VAL A 50 -8.34 0.87 27.81
C VAL A 50 -7.26 0.22 26.97
N PRO A 51 -7.32 -1.12 26.77
CA PRO A 51 -6.37 -1.82 25.95
C PRO A 51 -6.51 -1.45 24.48
N VAL A 52 -5.41 -1.39 23.77
CA VAL A 52 -5.32 -1.16 22.33
C VAL A 52 -4.79 -2.42 21.68
N LYS A 53 -5.60 -3.06 20.83
CA LYS A 53 -5.30 -4.28 20.08
C LYS A 53 -5.72 -4.11 18.60
N PRO A 54 -5.19 -4.88 17.64
CA PRO A 54 -4.19 -5.93 17.78
C PRO A 54 -2.77 -5.40 18.01
N ARG A 55 -1.98 -5.06 17.11
CA ARG A 55 -0.61 -4.53 17.30
C ARG A 55 -0.48 -3.12 16.72
N PRO A 56 0.27 -2.20 17.41
CA PRO A 56 0.99 -2.41 18.66
C PRO A 56 0.06 -2.60 19.86
N MET A 57 0.35 -3.59 20.71
CA MET A 57 -0.38 -3.78 21.97
C MET A 57 0.07 -2.74 22.98
N GLY A 58 -0.88 -2.11 23.63
CA GLY A 58 -0.63 -1.10 24.65
C GLY A 58 -1.91 -0.65 25.33
N PHE A 59 -1.81 0.39 26.13
CA PHE A 59 -2.97 1.01 26.76
C PHE A 59 -3.05 2.48 26.37
N LEU A 60 -4.26 2.93 26.07
CA LEU A 60 -4.58 4.34 26.07
C LEU A 60 -5.01 4.72 27.48
N VAL A 61 -4.26 5.62 28.12
CA VAL A 61 -4.45 5.97 29.52
C VAL A 61 -4.80 7.45 29.64
N ILE A 62 -5.87 7.75 30.37
CA ILE A 62 -6.21 9.10 30.82
C ILE A 62 -5.94 9.18 32.32
N ARG A 63 -5.14 10.16 32.69
CA ARG A 63 -4.79 10.48 34.08
C ARG A 63 -5.66 11.66 34.55
N ASN A 64 -6.20 11.52 35.76
CA ASN A 64 -7.01 12.55 36.43
C ASN A 64 -8.17 13.07 35.54
N PRO A 65 -9.00 12.18 34.95
CA PRO A 65 -10.14 12.61 34.16
C PRO A 65 -11.12 13.38 35.02
N GLN A 66 -11.47 14.59 34.59
CA GLN A 66 -12.41 15.44 35.33
C GLN A 66 -13.88 15.09 35.08
N ARG A 67 -14.16 14.36 34.00
CA ARG A 67 -15.50 13.89 33.62
C ARG A 67 -15.40 12.51 33.01
N TYR A 68 -16.51 11.76 33.10
CA TYR A 68 -16.67 10.47 32.39
C TYR A 68 -15.70 9.36 32.83
N LEU A 69 -15.23 9.36 34.07
CA LEU A 69 -14.30 8.34 34.60
C LEU A 69 -14.83 6.90 34.39
N THR A 70 -16.16 6.70 34.45
CA THR A 70 -16.82 5.40 34.27
C THR A 70 -17.19 5.08 32.82
N ARG A 71 -17.00 5.99 31.87
CA ARG A 71 -17.38 5.80 30.46
C ARG A 71 -16.20 5.32 29.62
N SER A 72 -15.80 4.09 29.84
CA SER A 72 -14.73 3.43 29.09
C SER A 72 -15.00 3.35 27.57
N SER A 73 -16.28 3.30 27.15
CA SER A 73 -16.66 3.21 25.73
C SER A 73 -16.19 4.41 24.89
N MET A 74 -16.20 5.62 25.44
CA MET A 74 -15.66 6.79 24.75
C MET A 74 -14.15 6.70 24.56
N LEU A 75 -13.44 6.19 25.59
CA LEU A 75 -12.00 6.00 25.50
C LEU A 75 -11.66 4.85 24.55
N GLN A 76 -12.50 3.80 24.48
CA GLN A 76 -12.34 2.72 23.50
C GLN A 76 -12.47 3.22 22.06
N LEU A 77 -13.42 4.13 21.80
CA LEU A 77 -13.54 4.78 20.48
C LEU A 77 -12.28 5.59 20.14
N LEU A 78 -11.78 6.37 21.11
CA LEU A 78 -10.54 7.12 20.94
C LEU A 78 -9.34 6.20 20.74
N ALA A 79 -9.28 5.08 21.45
CA ALA A 79 -8.24 4.06 21.28
C ALA A 79 -8.26 3.47 19.87
N PHE A 80 -9.43 3.26 19.29
CA PHE A 80 -9.58 2.82 17.90
C PHE A 80 -9.04 3.86 16.90
N VAL A 81 -9.36 5.14 17.11
CA VAL A 81 -8.83 6.24 16.28
C VAL A 81 -7.30 6.33 16.40
N VAL A 82 -6.76 6.26 17.63
CA VAL A 82 -5.31 6.25 17.86
C VAL A 82 -4.66 5.05 17.18
N LEU A 83 -5.28 3.86 17.26
CA LEU A 83 -4.78 2.67 16.56
C LEU A 83 -4.78 2.86 15.04
N ALA A 84 -5.82 3.47 14.48
CA ALA A 84 -5.88 3.78 13.06
C ALA A 84 -4.75 4.74 12.65
N CYS A 85 -4.52 5.82 13.41
CA CYS A 85 -3.43 6.76 13.16
C CYS A 85 -2.04 6.10 13.31
N VAL A 86 -1.84 5.25 14.32
CA VAL A 86 -0.58 4.52 14.51
C VAL A 86 -0.35 3.51 13.39
N ASN A 87 -1.40 2.83 12.93
CA ASN A 87 -1.31 1.93 11.80
C ASN A 87 -1.03 2.68 10.49
N GLU A 88 -1.62 3.85 10.30
CA GLU A 88 -1.31 4.73 9.17
C GLU A 88 0.15 5.22 9.22
N GLN A 89 0.62 5.67 10.40
CA GLN A 89 2.04 6.01 10.59
C GLN A 89 2.97 4.82 10.41
N LYS A 90 2.58 3.62 10.86
CA LYS A 90 3.35 2.39 10.62
C LYS A 90 3.32 1.98 9.17
N LEU A 91 2.19 2.16 8.48
CA LEU A 91 2.10 1.95 7.05
C LEU A 91 3.03 2.92 6.32
N MET A 92 3.03 4.20 6.71
CA MET A 92 3.97 5.19 6.20
C MET A 92 5.44 4.88 6.55
N GLN A 93 5.72 4.45 7.79
CA GLN A 93 7.05 4.00 8.19
C GLN A 93 7.45 2.69 7.51
N SER A 94 6.53 1.75 7.34
CA SER A 94 6.76 0.50 6.63
C SER A 94 6.88 0.75 5.13
N MET A 95 6.17 1.72 4.56
CA MET A 95 6.47 2.24 3.24
C MET A 95 7.88 2.87 3.21
N LYS A 96 8.22 3.76 4.13
CA LYS A 96 9.59 4.28 4.28
C LYS A 96 10.62 3.17 4.54
N MET A 97 10.30 2.13 5.31
CA MET A 97 11.19 0.99 5.65
C MET A 97 11.13 -0.14 4.63
N SER A 98 10.05 -0.31 3.85
CA SER A 98 10.02 -1.17 2.67
C SER A 98 10.90 -0.60 1.56
N PHE A 99 11.25 0.67 1.70
CA PHE A 99 12.26 1.36 0.92
C PHE A 99 13.69 1.12 1.45
N SER A 100 13.87 0.36 2.54
CA SER A 100 15.17 -0.02 3.10
C SER A 100 15.41 -1.53 3.06
N PRO A 101 15.92 -2.10 1.97
CA PRO A 101 16.97 -3.10 2.11
C PRO A 101 18.23 -2.31 2.47
N GLU A 102 18.81 -2.60 3.55
CA GLU A 102 20.04 -2.20 4.26
C GLU A 102 20.89 -1.01 3.78
N ASN A 103 20.58 -0.31 2.69
CA ASN A 103 21.29 0.87 2.15
C ASN A 103 20.46 1.68 1.13
N ILE A 104 19.14 1.71 1.19
CA ILE A 104 18.41 2.81 0.57
C ILE A 104 18.21 3.82 1.66
N GLU A 105 19.12 4.72 1.68
CA GLU A 105 19.21 5.90 2.47
C GLU A 105 17.85 6.41 2.93
N ASN A 106 17.72 6.63 4.21
CA ASN A 106 16.68 7.39 4.89
C ASN A 106 16.54 8.85 4.35
N ASP A 107 16.87 9.06 3.07
CA ASP A 107 17.18 10.35 2.50
C ASP A 107 16.15 10.83 1.46
N ALA A 108 15.08 10.07 1.18
CA ALA A 108 14.02 10.60 0.34
C ALA A 108 13.17 11.60 1.12
N ASP A 109 13.24 12.86 0.75
CA ASP A 109 12.38 13.91 1.31
C ASP A 109 10.93 13.71 0.89
N ILE A 110 10.72 13.13 -0.30
CA ILE A 110 9.42 12.97 -0.94
C ILE A 110 9.33 11.59 -1.59
N ILE A 111 8.23 10.90 -1.33
CA ILE A 111 7.87 9.65 -2.02
C ILE A 111 6.61 9.92 -2.85
N ILE A 112 6.64 9.56 -4.13
CA ILE A 112 5.51 9.75 -5.04
C ILE A 112 5.11 8.40 -5.62
N ASN A 113 3.88 7.98 -5.30
CA ASN A 113 3.27 6.79 -5.88
C ASN A 113 2.57 7.17 -7.19
N LEU A 114 2.85 6.38 -8.21
CA LEU A 114 2.26 6.50 -9.54
C LEU A 114 1.50 5.23 -9.94
N PHE A 115 1.68 4.11 -9.23
CA PHE A 115 0.88 2.90 -9.42
C PHE A 115 -0.53 3.08 -8.84
N GLY A 116 -1.53 3.10 -9.72
CA GLY A 116 -2.91 3.45 -9.39
C GLY A 116 -3.13 4.96 -9.37
N ASP A 117 -3.64 5.47 -8.25
CA ASP A 117 -3.86 6.90 -8.03
C ASP A 117 -2.57 7.59 -7.57
N LEU A 118 -2.42 8.86 -7.96
CA LEU A 118 -1.26 9.65 -7.55
C LEU A 118 -1.35 9.99 -6.05
N GLU A 119 -0.29 9.64 -5.30
CA GLU A 119 -0.12 10.00 -3.90
C GLU A 119 1.29 10.55 -3.66
N ILE A 120 1.39 11.65 -2.92
CA ILE A 120 2.66 12.31 -2.57
C ILE A 120 2.81 12.25 -1.06
N TYR A 121 3.85 11.61 -0.58
CA TYR A 121 4.19 11.47 0.83
C TYR A 121 5.38 12.37 1.17
N THR A 122 5.23 13.15 2.22
CA THR A 122 6.29 13.98 2.80
C THR A 122 6.40 13.73 4.31
N SER A 123 7.41 14.28 4.96
CA SER A 123 7.53 14.22 6.42
C SER A 123 6.39 14.93 7.17
N SER A 124 5.69 15.86 6.52
CA SER A 124 4.66 16.70 7.13
C SER A 124 3.23 16.31 6.74
N GLY A 125 3.05 15.41 5.77
CA GLY A 125 1.71 14.98 5.36
C GLY A 125 1.67 14.26 4.03
N VAL A 126 0.44 13.98 3.58
CA VAL A 126 0.15 13.28 2.32
C VAL A 126 -0.76 14.14 1.47
N LEU A 127 -0.46 14.25 0.18
CA LEU A 127 -1.36 14.78 -0.83
C LEU A 127 -1.85 13.65 -1.72
N ARG A 128 -3.14 13.56 -1.91
CA ARG A 128 -3.78 12.66 -2.87
C ARG A 128 -4.22 13.44 -4.12
N GLU A 129 -4.55 12.70 -5.15
CA GLU A 129 -5.01 13.29 -6.42
C GLU A 129 -6.13 14.31 -6.23
N GLY A 130 -7.12 14.03 -5.37
CA GLY A 130 -8.23 14.93 -5.04
C GLY A 130 -7.80 16.26 -4.41
N ASP A 131 -6.67 16.29 -3.67
CA ASP A 131 -6.16 17.48 -3.00
C ASP A 131 -5.53 18.46 -3.99
N LEU A 132 -5.07 17.98 -5.14
CA LEU A 132 -4.49 18.79 -6.21
C LEU A 132 -5.51 19.64 -6.97
N LYS A 133 -6.81 19.44 -6.72
CA LYS A 133 -7.95 20.23 -7.24
C LYS A 133 -8.00 20.33 -8.78
N SER A 134 -7.18 19.57 -9.50
CA SER A 134 -7.15 19.55 -10.96
C SER A 134 -6.46 18.28 -11.47
N PRO A 135 -7.12 17.45 -12.27
CA PRO A 135 -6.48 16.30 -12.92
C PRO A 135 -5.25 16.68 -13.75
N LYS A 136 -5.23 17.91 -14.31
CA LYS A 136 -4.07 18.40 -15.05
C LYS A 136 -2.84 18.65 -14.16
N CYS A 137 -3.01 18.87 -12.85
CA CYS A 137 -1.87 18.92 -11.91
C CYS A 137 -1.22 17.54 -11.75
N CYS A 138 -2.02 16.48 -11.69
CA CYS A 138 -1.52 15.11 -11.62
C CYS A 138 -0.75 14.75 -12.89
N ARG A 139 -1.31 15.09 -14.06
CA ARG A 139 -0.65 14.89 -15.36
C ARG A 139 0.66 15.65 -15.48
N LEU A 140 0.69 16.92 -15.05
CA LEU A 140 1.91 17.72 -15.04
C LEU A 140 3.01 17.06 -14.19
N LEU A 141 2.67 16.67 -12.97
CA LEU A 141 3.62 16.04 -12.06
C LEU A 141 4.14 14.70 -12.63
N ALA A 142 3.24 13.84 -13.07
CA ALA A 142 3.59 12.55 -13.67
C ALA A 142 4.45 12.73 -14.95
N TYR A 143 4.09 13.66 -15.83
CA TYR A 143 4.87 13.96 -17.01
C TYR A 143 6.29 14.39 -16.67
N MET A 144 6.45 15.27 -15.67
CA MET A 144 7.77 15.72 -15.22
C MET A 144 8.57 14.56 -14.58
N LEU A 145 7.94 13.65 -13.81
CA LEU A 145 8.60 12.50 -13.19
C LEU A 145 9.07 11.45 -14.20
N LEU A 146 8.28 11.23 -15.24
CA LEU A 146 8.59 10.23 -16.28
C LEU A 146 9.54 10.78 -17.35
N ASN A 147 9.72 12.09 -17.42
CA ASN A 147 10.65 12.71 -18.36
C ASN A 147 12.08 12.61 -17.83
N LYS A 148 13.01 12.16 -18.68
CA LYS A 148 14.43 12.01 -18.30
C LYS A 148 15.21 13.33 -18.31
N LYS A 149 14.63 14.42 -18.78
CA LYS A 149 15.30 15.72 -18.84
C LYS A 149 15.30 16.39 -17.48
N VAL A 150 16.44 16.91 -17.07
CA VAL A 150 16.55 17.68 -15.81
C VAL A 150 15.70 18.95 -15.85
N THR A 151 15.67 19.64 -17.00
CA THR A 151 14.82 20.81 -17.24
C THR A 151 13.97 20.54 -18.47
N ILE A 152 12.65 20.70 -18.33
CA ILE A 152 11.70 20.46 -19.41
C ILE A 152 11.19 21.79 -19.92
N PRO A 153 11.29 22.07 -21.24
CA PRO A 153 10.79 23.28 -21.84
C PRO A 153 9.30 23.47 -21.61
N ALA A 154 8.86 24.72 -21.37
CA ALA A 154 7.46 25.03 -21.08
C ALA A 154 6.52 24.61 -22.22
N MET A 155 6.95 24.76 -23.48
CA MET A 155 6.17 24.32 -24.64
C MET A 155 5.99 22.82 -24.68
N GLU A 156 7.03 22.05 -24.42
CA GLU A 156 6.97 20.57 -24.40
C GLU A 156 5.98 20.06 -23.35
N ILE A 157 5.97 20.68 -22.15
CA ILE A 157 4.99 20.35 -21.11
C ILE A 157 3.57 20.75 -21.58
N ALA A 158 3.42 21.93 -22.19
CA ALA A 158 2.12 22.40 -22.65
C ALA A 158 1.54 21.48 -23.74
N GLU A 159 2.34 21.06 -24.68
CA GLU A 159 1.96 20.12 -25.74
C GLU A 159 1.54 18.75 -25.20
N ALA A 160 2.22 18.28 -24.14
CA ALA A 160 1.88 17.02 -23.51
C ALA A 160 0.54 17.10 -22.72
N ILE A 161 0.27 18.22 -22.02
CA ILE A 161 -0.89 18.36 -21.14
C ILE A 161 -2.13 18.88 -21.88
N TRP A 162 -1.92 19.65 -22.95
CA TRP A 162 -2.98 20.29 -23.76
C TRP A 162 -2.67 20.17 -25.26
N PRO A 163 -2.65 18.98 -25.86
CA PRO A 163 -2.23 18.81 -27.25
C PRO A 163 -3.07 19.64 -28.25
N GLU A 164 -4.37 19.74 -28.00
CA GLU A 164 -5.29 20.51 -28.87
C GLU A 164 -5.16 22.02 -28.62
N GLU A 165 -5.17 22.45 -27.35
CA GLU A 165 -5.08 23.87 -26.95
C GLU A 165 -3.70 24.48 -27.27
N ALA A 166 -2.62 23.69 -27.23
CA ALA A 166 -1.27 24.17 -27.55
C ALA A 166 -1.11 24.52 -29.03
N ALA A 167 -1.83 23.80 -29.91
CA ALA A 167 -1.81 24.04 -31.34
C ALA A 167 -2.61 25.31 -31.75
N GLU A 168 -3.62 25.70 -30.96
CA GLU A 168 -4.53 26.80 -31.29
C GLU A 168 -4.27 28.09 -30.48
N SER A 169 -3.46 28.06 -29.42
CA SER A 169 -3.29 29.16 -28.49
C SER A 169 -2.06 30.00 -28.80
N ASP A 170 -2.25 31.33 -28.85
CA ASP A 170 -1.16 32.33 -28.96
C ASP A 170 -0.23 32.32 -27.71
N ASN A 171 -0.65 31.75 -26.59
CA ASN A 171 0.14 31.72 -25.37
C ASN A 171 -0.13 30.49 -24.46
N PRO A 172 0.29 29.29 -24.86
CA PRO A 172 0.12 28.07 -24.07
C PRO A 172 0.87 28.13 -22.72
N GLY A 173 1.92 28.95 -22.61
CA GLY A 173 2.67 29.15 -21.38
C GLY A 173 1.90 29.84 -20.25
N LYS A 174 0.79 30.54 -20.53
CA LYS A 174 -0.05 31.18 -19.49
C LYS A 174 -0.80 30.13 -18.66
N ASN A 175 -1.40 29.17 -19.32
CA ASN A 175 -2.13 28.08 -18.67
C ASN A 175 -1.19 27.21 -17.83
N LEU A 176 0.00 26.92 -18.36
CA LEU A 176 1.02 26.16 -17.65
C LEU A 176 1.51 26.88 -16.38
N ARG A 177 1.75 28.20 -16.43
CA ARG A 177 2.13 28.98 -15.23
C ARG A 177 1.07 28.89 -14.13
N ALA A 178 -0.21 29.02 -14.51
CA ALA A 178 -1.31 28.86 -13.57
C ALA A 178 -1.39 27.46 -12.97
N LEU A 179 -1.12 26.43 -13.77
CA LEU A 179 -1.11 25.04 -13.31
C LEU A 179 0.05 24.77 -12.34
N VAL A 180 1.26 25.20 -12.69
CA VAL A 180 2.45 25.10 -11.81
C VAL A 180 2.21 25.86 -10.49
N PHE A 181 1.60 27.02 -10.54
CA PHE A 181 1.25 27.77 -9.34
C PHE A 181 0.29 27.00 -8.43
N ARG A 182 -0.76 26.39 -8.99
CA ARG A 182 -1.71 25.55 -8.22
C ARG A 182 -1.02 24.35 -7.59
N LEU A 183 -0.16 23.67 -8.34
CA LEU A 183 0.61 22.54 -7.82
C LEU A 183 1.53 22.95 -6.67
N ARG A 184 2.22 24.08 -6.79
CA ARG A 184 3.05 24.65 -5.72
C ARG A 184 2.22 25.01 -4.48
N GLN A 185 1.03 25.58 -4.65
CA GLN A 185 0.14 25.88 -3.52
C GLN A 185 -0.35 24.61 -2.80
N ALA A 186 -0.73 23.58 -3.55
CA ALA A 186 -1.13 22.31 -2.95
C ALA A 186 0.05 21.68 -2.19
N PHE A 187 1.23 21.68 -2.77
CA PHE A 187 2.42 21.10 -2.15
C PHE A 187 2.88 21.86 -0.90
N ALA A 188 2.69 23.18 -0.85
CA ALA A 188 3.00 24.01 0.31
C ALA A 188 2.20 23.64 1.58
N LEU A 189 1.11 22.87 1.45
CA LEU A 189 0.35 22.36 2.59
C LEU A 189 1.08 21.22 3.34
N VAL A 190 2.00 20.52 2.66
CA VAL A 190 2.68 19.32 3.17
C VAL A 190 4.20 19.43 3.13
N SER A 191 4.75 20.55 2.65
CA SER A 191 6.21 20.76 2.63
C SER A 191 6.54 22.25 2.67
N PRO A 192 7.57 22.66 3.43
CA PRO A 192 8.07 24.04 3.42
C PRO A 192 8.86 24.37 2.15
N HIS A 193 9.27 23.38 1.38
CA HIS A 193 10.09 23.55 0.19
C HIS A 193 9.25 23.59 -1.09
N GLN A 194 9.71 24.28 -2.11
CA GLN A 194 9.10 24.23 -3.43
C GLN A 194 9.45 22.92 -4.14
N LEU A 195 8.44 22.21 -4.66
CA LEU A 195 8.62 20.98 -5.43
C LEU A 195 9.22 21.25 -6.82
N ILE A 196 8.70 22.29 -7.51
CA ILE A 196 9.04 22.63 -8.89
C ILE A 196 9.62 24.04 -8.94
N GLU A 197 10.76 24.19 -9.60
CA GLU A 197 11.40 25.48 -9.87
C GLU A 197 11.15 25.94 -11.31
N THR A 198 11.10 27.27 -11.50
CA THR A 198 11.09 27.88 -12.81
C THR A 198 12.53 28.26 -13.19
N THR A 199 12.96 27.85 -14.36
CA THR A 199 14.26 28.20 -14.93
C THR A 199 14.08 29.09 -16.16
N THR A 200 15.16 29.64 -16.72
CA THR A 200 15.12 30.37 -17.98
C THR A 200 14.60 29.57 -19.16
N ASN A 201 14.78 28.22 -19.11
CA ASN A 201 14.48 27.31 -20.22
C ASN A 201 13.25 26.43 -19.97
N GLY A 202 12.53 26.61 -18.85
CA GLY A 202 11.36 25.77 -18.52
C GLY A 202 11.21 25.50 -17.03
N TYR A 203 10.87 24.26 -16.70
CA TYR A 203 10.61 23.83 -15.33
C TYR A 203 11.47 22.61 -14.98
N ARG A 204 11.86 22.50 -13.70
CA ARG A 204 12.57 21.36 -13.15
C ARG A 204 12.07 21.05 -11.74
N PHE A 205 12.33 19.87 -11.25
CA PHE A 205 12.23 19.59 -9.82
C PHE A 205 13.29 20.37 -9.05
N ASN A 206 12.99 20.73 -7.83
CA ASN A 206 13.95 21.34 -6.91
C ASN A 206 15.09 20.33 -6.68
N PRO A 207 16.35 20.66 -7.03
CA PRO A 207 17.48 19.73 -6.90
C PRO A 207 17.86 19.43 -5.45
N ASP A 208 17.43 20.28 -4.50
CA ASP A 208 17.68 20.08 -3.07
C ASP A 208 16.72 19.04 -2.44
N LEU A 209 15.71 18.58 -3.20
CA LEU A 209 14.75 17.57 -2.77
C LEU A 209 15.07 16.21 -3.38
N HIS A 210 15.26 15.22 -2.52
CA HIS A 210 15.41 13.85 -2.96
C HIS A 210 14.03 13.22 -3.15
N ILE A 211 13.60 13.11 -4.42
CA ILE A 211 12.31 12.54 -4.82
C ILE A 211 12.51 11.10 -5.25
N MET A 212 11.72 10.20 -4.68
CA MET A 212 11.69 8.79 -5.04
C MET A 212 10.28 8.39 -5.50
N THR A 213 10.18 7.54 -6.53
CA THR A 213 8.90 7.02 -7.00
C THR A 213 8.78 5.51 -6.74
N ASP A 214 7.53 5.03 -6.62
CA ASP A 214 7.23 3.61 -6.55
C ASP A 214 7.69 2.85 -7.81
N LEU A 215 7.70 3.51 -8.98
CA LEU A 215 8.26 2.93 -10.22
C LEU A 215 9.75 2.62 -10.09
N GLN A 216 10.54 3.57 -9.57
CA GLN A 216 11.98 3.37 -9.35
C GLN A 216 12.25 2.24 -8.36
N LEU A 217 11.42 2.12 -7.34
CA LEU A 217 11.54 1.06 -6.36
C LEU A 217 11.15 -0.30 -6.91
N PHE A 218 10.07 -0.34 -7.68
CA PHE A 218 9.65 -1.56 -8.36
C PHE A 218 10.78 -2.10 -9.26
N ASP A 219 11.39 -1.22 -10.06
CA ASP A 219 12.54 -1.57 -10.89
C ASP A 219 13.72 -2.06 -10.07
N LYS A 220 13.99 -1.41 -8.94
CA LYS A 220 15.05 -1.81 -8.03
C LYS A 220 14.81 -3.18 -7.43
N TYR A 221 13.61 -3.45 -6.89
CA TYR A 221 13.26 -4.75 -6.34
C TYR A 221 13.33 -5.84 -7.40
N TRP A 222 12.83 -5.58 -8.60
CA TRP A 222 12.97 -6.51 -9.70
C TRP A 222 14.45 -6.86 -9.98
N ASN A 223 15.30 -5.85 -10.12
CA ASN A 223 16.72 -6.06 -10.38
C ASN A 223 17.41 -6.82 -9.24
N MET A 224 17.10 -6.50 -7.99
CA MET A 224 17.63 -7.21 -6.82
C MET A 224 17.18 -8.68 -6.79
N ALA A 225 15.91 -8.96 -7.11
CA ALA A 225 15.40 -10.33 -7.19
C ALA A 225 16.13 -11.18 -8.23
N GLN A 226 16.53 -10.57 -9.37
CA GLN A 226 17.28 -11.25 -10.42
C GLN A 226 18.76 -11.52 -10.02
N GLN A 227 19.32 -10.73 -9.13
CA GLN A 227 20.72 -10.83 -8.71
C GLN A 227 20.92 -11.72 -7.49
N THR A 228 19.90 -11.96 -6.68
CA THR A 228 20.03 -12.76 -5.46
C THR A 228 20.10 -14.26 -5.75
N GLY A 229 21.06 -14.95 -5.12
CA GLY A 229 21.18 -16.41 -5.18
C GLY A 229 20.29 -17.15 -4.17
N SER A 230 19.75 -16.45 -3.18
CA SER A 230 18.92 -17.04 -2.12
C SER A 230 17.43 -17.03 -2.50
N THR A 231 16.81 -18.21 -2.55
CA THR A 231 15.36 -18.33 -2.87
C THR A 231 14.49 -17.63 -1.85
N SER A 232 14.80 -17.73 -0.55
CA SER A 232 14.01 -17.06 0.49
C SER A 232 14.09 -15.55 0.39
N THR A 233 15.28 -15.00 0.18
CA THR A 233 15.49 -13.56 -0.04
C THR A 233 14.79 -13.10 -1.32
N ARG A 234 14.87 -13.88 -2.40
CA ARG A 234 14.16 -13.58 -3.65
C ARG A 234 12.67 -13.47 -3.45
N VAL A 235 12.05 -14.42 -2.74
CA VAL A 235 10.61 -14.39 -2.43
C VAL A 235 10.24 -13.11 -1.68
N GLU A 236 11.00 -12.71 -0.66
CA GLU A 236 10.69 -11.49 0.09
C GLU A 236 10.83 -10.22 -0.77
N ILE A 237 11.83 -10.16 -1.64
CA ILE A 237 12.01 -9.03 -2.57
C ILE A 237 10.85 -8.99 -3.60
N LEU A 238 10.46 -10.14 -4.17
CA LEU A 238 9.36 -10.20 -5.12
C LEU A 238 8.01 -9.83 -4.48
N LYS A 239 7.76 -10.22 -3.21
CA LYS A 239 6.59 -9.77 -2.45
C LYS A 239 6.56 -8.25 -2.33
N GLN A 240 7.69 -7.63 -1.99
CA GLN A 240 7.80 -6.17 -1.91
C GLN A 240 7.47 -5.51 -3.26
N ALA A 241 7.97 -6.05 -4.37
CA ALA A 241 7.65 -5.54 -5.70
C ALA A 241 6.15 -5.68 -6.02
N VAL A 242 5.53 -6.83 -5.72
CA VAL A 242 4.09 -7.04 -5.95
C VAL A 242 3.25 -6.10 -5.08
N ASP A 243 3.64 -5.87 -3.84
CA ASP A 243 2.91 -5.00 -2.90
C ASP A 243 2.97 -3.51 -3.29
N LEU A 244 3.97 -3.08 -4.07
CA LEU A 244 4.03 -1.70 -4.61
C LEU A 244 2.99 -1.45 -5.70
N TYR A 245 2.67 -2.47 -6.51
CA TYR A 245 1.78 -2.30 -7.65
C TYR A 245 0.32 -2.25 -7.21
N LYS A 246 -0.29 -1.07 -7.29
CA LYS A 246 -1.70 -0.82 -6.93
C LYS A 246 -2.65 -0.78 -8.14
N GLY A 247 -2.11 -0.86 -9.34
CA GLY A 247 -2.82 -0.73 -10.59
C GLY A 247 -1.95 -0.05 -11.66
N LYS A 248 -2.54 0.25 -12.81
CA LYS A 248 -1.83 0.91 -13.91
C LYS A 248 -1.22 2.24 -13.48
N VAL A 249 -0.11 2.60 -14.11
CA VAL A 249 0.56 3.88 -13.85
C VAL A 249 -0.37 5.04 -14.16
N LEU A 250 -0.69 5.84 -13.16
CA LEU A 250 -1.60 6.99 -13.20
C LEU A 250 -2.92 6.64 -13.94
N ALA A 251 -3.72 5.78 -13.34
CA ALA A 251 -4.95 5.25 -13.93
C ALA A 251 -5.90 6.37 -14.44
N SER A 252 -5.90 7.53 -13.78
CA SER A 252 -6.67 8.72 -14.18
C SER A 252 -6.21 9.37 -15.49
N ALA A 253 -5.03 9.01 -16.03
CA ALA A 253 -4.49 9.50 -17.28
C ALA A 253 -4.18 8.40 -18.31
N GLU A 254 -4.82 7.23 -18.18
CA GLU A 254 -4.57 6.06 -19.04
C GLU A 254 -4.73 6.38 -20.55
N SER A 255 -5.61 7.31 -20.92
CA SER A 255 -5.83 7.72 -22.30
C SER A 255 -4.75 8.64 -22.87
N GLU A 256 -3.85 9.15 -22.06
CA GLU A 256 -2.80 10.07 -22.51
C GLU A 256 -1.68 9.33 -23.24
N HIS A 257 -1.42 9.73 -24.48
CA HIS A 257 -0.46 9.03 -25.35
C HIS A 257 0.95 8.89 -24.74
N TRP A 258 1.42 9.92 -24.03
CA TRP A 258 2.77 9.93 -23.43
C TRP A 258 2.94 8.95 -22.28
N ILE A 259 1.86 8.52 -21.60
CA ILE A 259 1.91 7.57 -20.50
C ILE A 259 1.69 6.12 -20.93
N MET A 260 0.97 5.89 -22.05
CA MET A 260 0.57 4.55 -22.51
C MET A 260 1.74 3.56 -22.60
N LEU A 261 2.87 3.98 -23.15
CA LEU A 261 4.05 3.11 -23.27
C LEU A 261 4.63 2.74 -21.91
N THR A 262 4.68 3.71 -21.00
CA THR A 262 5.16 3.48 -19.62
C THR A 262 4.21 2.57 -18.87
N ALA A 263 2.91 2.81 -18.93
CA ALA A 263 1.90 1.98 -18.31
C ALA A 263 1.98 0.53 -18.80
N SER A 264 1.99 0.32 -20.13
CA SER A 264 2.10 -1.02 -20.71
C SER A 264 3.40 -1.73 -20.33
N HIS A 265 4.51 -0.99 -20.23
CA HIS A 265 5.79 -1.54 -19.79
C HIS A 265 5.71 -2.09 -18.35
N TYR A 266 5.12 -1.33 -17.43
CA TYR A 266 4.98 -1.76 -16.04
C TYR A 266 3.91 -2.83 -15.84
N ASP A 267 2.82 -2.84 -16.61
CA ASP A 267 1.82 -3.90 -16.60
C ASP A 267 2.45 -5.26 -16.99
N LEU A 268 3.22 -5.26 -18.09
CA LEU A 268 3.92 -6.46 -18.53
C LEU A 268 4.98 -6.92 -17.51
N ARG A 269 5.73 -5.98 -16.95
CA ARG A 269 6.76 -6.29 -15.95
C ARG A 269 6.14 -6.81 -14.65
N TYR A 270 5.03 -6.21 -14.21
CA TYR A 270 4.27 -6.70 -13.04
C TYR A 270 3.81 -8.14 -13.23
N THR A 271 3.22 -8.45 -14.39
CA THR A 271 2.82 -9.82 -14.72
C THR A 271 4.01 -10.79 -14.64
N GLY A 272 5.18 -10.38 -15.10
CA GLY A 272 6.42 -11.17 -14.97
C GLY A 272 6.83 -11.41 -13.51
N VAL A 273 6.83 -10.35 -12.70
CA VAL A 273 7.16 -10.41 -11.25
C VAL A 273 6.20 -11.35 -10.51
N VAL A 274 4.89 -11.18 -10.73
CA VAL A 274 3.86 -12.03 -10.14
C VAL A 274 4.07 -13.49 -10.51
N ASN A 275 4.25 -13.78 -11.80
CA ASN A 275 4.42 -15.15 -12.26
C ASN A 275 5.66 -15.82 -11.67
N GLU A 276 6.77 -15.08 -11.50
CA GLU A 276 7.98 -15.58 -10.84
C GLU A 276 7.75 -15.84 -9.35
N LEU A 277 7.08 -14.92 -8.64
CA LEU A 277 6.72 -15.08 -7.24
C LEU A 277 5.84 -16.31 -7.03
N LEU A 278 4.74 -16.42 -7.77
CA LEU A 278 3.78 -17.50 -7.61
C LEU A 278 4.39 -18.85 -7.92
N LYS A 279 5.23 -18.95 -8.97
CA LYS A 279 5.99 -20.17 -9.25
C LYS A 279 6.92 -20.56 -8.11
N THR A 280 7.65 -19.59 -7.55
CA THR A 280 8.59 -19.87 -6.46
C THR A 280 7.87 -20.30 -5.19
N LEU A 281 6.68 -19.74 -4.91
CA LEU A 281 5.84 -20.14 -3.78
C LEU A 281 5.25 -21.54 -3.97
N GLU A 282 4.85 -21.91 -5.19
CA GLU A 282 4.41 -23.27 -5.53
C GLU A 282 5.53 -24.29 -5.33
N ASP A 283 6.73 -24.01 -5.85
CA ASP A 283 7.92 -24.85 -5.70
C ASP A 283 8.27 -25.06 -4.20
N ALA A 284 8.05 -24.04 -3.38
CA ALA A 284 8.24 -24.09 -1.92
C ALA A 284 7.05 -24.73 -1.17
N LYS A 285 5.94 -25.04 -1.85
CA LYS A 285 4.67 -25.52 -1.28
C LYS A 285 4.07 -24.57 -0.23
N ASP A 286 4.35 -23.27 -0.35
CA ASP A 286 3.77 -22.25 0.51
C ASP A 286 2.40 -21.81 -0.04
N TYR A 287 1.41 -22.69 0.10
CA TYR A 287 0.08 -22.49 -0.48
C TYR A 287 -0.70 -21.35 0.15
N GLN A 288 -0.38 -20.94 1.38
CA GLN A 288 -1.02 -19.78 2.03
C GLN A 288 -0.59 -18.46 1.35
N ASN A 289 0.70 -18.27 1.16
CA ASN A 289 1.19 -17.09 0.44
C ASN A 289 0.87 -17.17 -1.06
N LEU A 290 0.89 -18.38 -1.66
CA LEU A 290 0.46 -18.60 -3.04
C LEU A 290 -0.99 -18.11 -3.26
N HIS A 291 -1.92 -18.52 -2.39
CA HIS A 291 -3.31 -18.05 -2.41
C HIS A 291 -3.40 -16.53 -2.28
N LYS A 292 -2.72 -15.97 -1.26
CA LYS A 292 -2.75 -14.53 -0.98
C LYS A 292 -2.31 -13.71 -2.19
N TYR A 293 -1.13 -14.01 -2.74
CA TYR A 293 -0.54 -13.20 -3.82
C TYR A 293 -1.19 -13.45 -5.18
N ALA A 294 -1.70 -14.65 -5.44
CA ALA A 294 -2.50 -14.92 -6.63
C ALA A 294 -3.82 -14.14 -6.61
N ALA A 295 -4.55 -14.16 -5.49
CA ALA A 295 -5.78 -13.38 -5.32
C ALA A 295 -5.53 -11.87 -5.41
N GLN A 296 -4.47 -11.36 -4.77
CA GLN A 296 -4.06 -9.95 -4.85
C GLN A 296 -3.77 -9.54 -6.30
N SER A 297 -3.05 -10.36 -7.03
CA SER A 297 -2.72 -10.12 -8.44
C SER A 297 -3.96 -10.04 -9.31
N LEU A 298 -4.93 -10.94 -9.13
CA LEU A 298 -6.17 -10.95 -9.91
C LEU A 298 -7.09 -9.76 -9.62
N ALA A 299 -6.96 -9.12 -8.45
CA ALA A 299 -7.69 -7.89 -8.15
C ALA A 299 -7.26 -6.72 -9.05
N VAL A 300 -6.00 -6.68 -9.50
CA VAL A 300 -5.46 -5.60 -10.36
C VAL A 300 -5.23 -6.03 -11.82
N ALA A 301 -5.04 -7.34 -12.05
CA ALA A 301 -4.82 -7.92 -13.37
C ALA A 301 -5.68 -9.19 -13.57
N PRO A 302 -7.01 -9.04 -13.75
CA PRO A 302 -7.95 -10.17 -13.79
C PRO A 302 -7.74 -11.10 -15.00
N GLY A 303 -7.07 -10.64 -16.05
CA GLY A 303 -6.72 -11.46 -17.23
C GLY A 303 -5.45 -12.29 -17.08
N ASN A 304 -4.81 -12.37 -15.90
CA ASN A 304 -3.61 -13.18 -15.72
C ASN A 304 -3.95 -14.66 -15.58
N VAL A 305 -3.87 -15.42 -16.67
CA VAL A 305 -4.16 -16.87 -16.74
C VAL A 305 -3.36 -17.67 -15.70
N LYS A 306 -2.07 -17.36 -15.54
CA LYS A 306 -1.21 -18.06 -14.57
C LYS A 306 -1.62 -17.79 -13.13
N ALA A 307 -2.06 -16.57 -12.82
CA ALA A 307 -2.54 -16.26 -11.48
C ALA A 307 -3.83 -17.03 -11.14
N HIS A 308 -4.75 -17.19 -12.09
CA HIS A 308 -5.91 -18.07 -11.93
C HIS A 308 -5.50 -19.52 -11.68
N TYR A 309 -4.55 -20.04 -12.47
CA TYR A 309 -4.01 -21.39 -12.28
C TYR A 309 -3.48 -21.58 -10.84
N TRP A 310 -2.57 -20.73 -10.39
CA TRP A 310 -1.96 -20.87 -9.06
C TRP A 310 -2.94 -20.62 -7.91
N LEU A 311 -3.93 -19.74 -8.10
CA LEU A 311 -4.98 -19.53 -7.10
C LEU A 311 -5.81 -20.82 -6.90
N ILE A 312 -6.21 -21.47 -8.00
CA ILE A 312 -6.93 -22.73 -7.97
C ILE A 312 -6.07 -23.85 -7.35
N VAL A 313 -4.79 -23.95 -7.76
CA VAL A 313 -3.81 -24.89 -7.16
C VAL A 313 -3.70 -24.71 -5.65
N ALA A 314 -3.59 -23.46 -5.19
CA ALA A 314 -3.50 -23.16 -3.76
C ALA A 314 -4.76 -23.57 -3.02
N MET A 315 -5.95 -23.27 -3.56
CA MET A 315 -7.24 -23.64 -2.95
C MET A 315 -7.38 -25.16 -2.79
N PHE A 316 -7.06 -25.94 -3.83
CA PHE A 316 -7.08 -27.43 -3.75
C PHE A 316 -6.11 -27.95 -2.69
N ASN A 317 -4.88 -27.45 -2.65
CA ASN A 317 -3.90 -27.91 -1.67
C ASN A 317 -4.23 -27.47 -0.23
N LEU A 318 -5.08 -26.46 -0.05
CA LEU A 318 -5.61 -26.03 1.25
C LEU A 318 -6.92 -26.73 1.63
N GLY A 319 -7.46 -27.64 0.79
CA GLY A 319 -8.70 -28.37 1.02
C GLY A 319 -9.97 -27.51 0.81
N ALA A 320 -9.89 -26.46 0.00
CA ALA A 320 -10.99 -25.53 -0.29
C ALA A 320 -11.58 -25.77 -1.70
N ASP A 321 -11.99 -27.01 -1.99
CA ASP A 321 -12.40 -27.48 -3.32
C ASP A 321 -13.58 -26.68 -3.89
N GLU A 322 -14.60 -26.40 -3.08
CA GLU A 322 -15.78 -25.60 -3.51
C GLU A 322 -15.37 -24.16 -3.92
N MET A 323 -14.38 -23.58 -3.25
CA MET A 323 -13.85 -22.26 -3.60
C MET A 323 -13.06 -22.33 -4.91
N ALA A 324 -12.34 -23.41 -5.15
CA ALA A 324 -11.61 -23.64 -6.40
C ALA A 324 -12.56 -23.73 -7.60
N ASP A 325 -13.70 -24.42 -7.44
CA ASP A 325 -14.75 -24.47 -8.47
C ASP A 325 -15.33 -23.07 -8.76
N THR A 326 -15.62 -22.32 -7.70
CA THR A 326 -16.11 -20.92 -7.84
C THR A 326 -15.08 -20.04 -8.55
N GLN A 327 -13.80 -20.23 -8.26
CA GLN A 327 -12.71 -19.50 -8.90
C GLN A 327 -12.54 -19.87 -10.38
N LEU A 328 -12.77 -21.14 -10.74
CA LEU A 328 -12.75 -21.56 -12.13
C LEU A 328 -13.88 -20.90 -12.95
N GLU A 329 -15.07 -20.78 -12.37
CA GLU A 329 -16.17 -20.01 -12.97
C GLU A 329 -15.86 -18.52 -13.09
N ALA A 330 -15.17 -17.94 -12.12
CA ALA A 330 -14.70 -16.54 -12.21
C ALA A 330 -13.67 -16.37 -13.33
N ALA A 331 -12.74 -17.31 -13.48
CA ALA A 331 -11.77 -17.34 -14.57
C ALA A 331 -12.44 -17.38 -15.95
N LYS A 332 -13.49 -18.21 -16.11
CA LYS A 332 -14.26 -18.29 -17.35
C LYS A 332 -14.89 -16.95 -17.78
N ARG A 333 -15.20 -16.08 -16.84
CA ARG A 333 -15.75 -14.74 -17.12
C ARG A 333 -14.70 -13.69 -17.41
N ALA A 334 -13.48 -13.89 -16.88
CA ALA A 334 -12.39 -12.91 -16.98
C ALA A 334 -11.44 -13.16 -18.16
N LEU A 335 -11.39 -14.40 -18.65
CA LEU A 335 -10.47 -14.84 -19.69
C LEU A 335 -11.21 -15.00 -21.04
N THR A 336 -10.46 -14.94 -22.12
CA THR A 336 -10.95 -15.36 -23.43
C THR A 336 -11.16 -16.87 -23.48
N ASP A 337 -11.94 -17.37 -24.45
CA ASP A 337 -12.19 -18.82 -24.59
C ASP A 337 -10.89 -19.62 -24.78
N GLU A 338 -9.91 -19.06 -25.50
CA GLU A 338 -8.60 -19.70 -25.72
C GLU A 338 -7.79 -19.75 -24.42
N GLU A 339 -7.70 -18.63 -23.68
CA GLU A 339 -6.99 -18.56 -22.40
C GLU A 339 -7.63 -19.45 -21.32
N TYR A 340 -8.97 -19.52 -21.31
CA TYR A 340 -9.68 -20.42 -20.41
C TYR A 340 -9.40 -21.90 -20.74
N TYR A 341 -9.37 -22.25 -22.02
CA TYR A 341 -9.01 -23.59 -22.45
C TYR A 341 -7.58 -23.95 -22.02
N GLU A 342 -6.62 -23.03 -22.18
CA GLU A 342 -5.23 -23.22 -21.71
C GLU A 342 -5.17 -23.45 -20.18
N LEU A 343 -5.93 -22.70 -19.41
CA LEU A 343 -6.04 -22.85 -17.95
C LEU A 343 -6.54 -24.26 -17.59
N VAL A 344 -7.64 -24.70 -18.21
CA VAL A 344 -8.24 -26.01 -17.96
C VAL A 344 -7.27 -27.15 -18.29
N GLU A 345 -6.58 -27.06 -19.43
CA GLU A 345 -5.59 -28.05 -19.84
C GLU A 345 -4.37 -28.07 -18.89
N ALA A 346 -3.94 -26.92 -18.37
CA ALA A 346 -2.87 -26.84 -17.37
C ALA A 346 -3.28 -27.52 -16.06
N LEU A 347 -4.51 -27.28 -15.58
CA LEU A 347 -5.04 -27.90 -14.37
C LEU A 347 -5.16 -29.44 -14.51
N LYS A 348 -5.64 -29.94 -15.67
CA LYS A 348 -5.68 -31.38 -15.95
C LYS A 348 -4.30 -32.02 -15.93
N LYS A 349 -3.30 -31.38 -16.53
CA LYS A 349 -1.91 -31.85 -16.54
C LYS A 349 -1.30 -31.93 -15.13
N ALA A 350 -1.65 -30.99 -14.26
CA ALA A 350 -1.21 -30.95 -12.88
C ALA A 350 -1.86 -32.04 -12.00
N LYS A 351 -2.75 -32.90 -12.57
CA LYS A 351 -3.53 -33.91 -11.82
C LYS A 351 -4.30 -33.31 -10.64
N ILE A 352 -4.65 -32.06 -10.74
CA ILE A 352 -5.61 -31.43 -9.84
C ILE A 352 -6.95 -31.99 -10.30
N THR A 353 -7.32 -33.07 -9.63
CA THR A 353 -8.41 -33.95 -10.02
C THR A 353 -9.74 -33.23 -9.89
N GLU A 354 -10.51 -33.43 -10.94
CA GLU A 354 -11.94 -33.24 -11.13
C GLU A 354 -12.63 -32.38 -10.06
N PRO A 355 -12.96 -31.14 -10.41
CA PRO A 355 -14.07 -30.47 -9.76
C PRO A 355 -15.27 -31.39 -9.86
N SER A 356 -15.86 -31.74 -8.76
CA SER A 356 -16.80 -32.85 -8.61
C SER A 356 -18.05 -32.74 -9.49
N ASN A 357 -18.28 -31.68 -10.24
CA ASN A 357 -19.49 -31.52 -11.05
C ASN A 357 -19.34 -30.78 -12.40
N LEU A 358 -18.28 -30.05 -12.69
CA LEU A 358 -18.22 -29.20 -13.92
C LEU A 358 -17.87 -29.97 -15.19
N PHE A 359 -17.06 -31.03 -15.12
CA PHE A 359 -16.74 -31.88 -16.29
C PHE A 359 -17.76 -32.95 -16.60
N ARG A 360 -18.80 -33.15 -15.76
CA ARG A 360 -19.89 -34.09 -16.07
C ARG A 360 -20.85 -33.60 -17.14
N ASN A 361 -20.99 -32.29 -17.32
CA ASN A 361 -21.99 -31.71 -18.25
C ASN A 361 -21.52 -31.54 -19.70
N GLU A 362 -20.22 -31.59 -19.98
CA GLU A 362 -19.74 -31.48 -21.38
C GLU A 362 -19.76 -32.82 -22.15
N LYS A 363 -20.04 -33.97 -21.46
CA LYS A 363 -20.20 -35.26 -22.16
C LYS A 363 -21.63 -35.55 -22.65
N LEU A 364 -22.56 -34.61 -22.52
CA LEU A 364 -23.97 -34.79 -22.90
C LEU A 364 -24.44 -33.93 -24.09
N SER A 365 -23.51 -33.32 -24.88
CA SER A 365 -23.87 -32.64 -26.13
C SER A 365 -22.87 -33.02 -27.23
N ILE A 366 -22.95 -34.26 -27.69
CA ILE A 366 -22.60 -34.67 -29.07
C ILE A 366 -23.79 -35.44 -29.63
#